data_8e87e8bfdd2a0985f97fda00d76f052c
#
_entry.id   8e87e8bfdd2a0985f97fda00d76f052c
#
_cell.length_a   1.000
_cell.length_b   1.000
_cell.length_c   1.000
_cell.angle_alpha   90.00
_cell.angle_beta   90.00
_cell.angle_gamma   90.00
#
_symmetry.space_group_name_H-M   'P 1'
#
loop_
_entity.id
_entity.type
_entity.pdbx_description
1 polymer ?
#
loop_
_entity_poly.entity_id
_entity_poly.type
_entity_poly.pdbx_seq_one_letter_code
_entity_poly.pdbx_strand_id
1 'polypeptide(L)'
;MICELCERDVAELTVHHLIPKQKAKNQKPETIPTANICSACHRQIHSLFDNTRLSQEFNSLEKLKDEPQMQKFLSWLKKQDPSKRVRVHRQR
;
A
#
# COMPACT_ATOMS: atom_id res chain seq x y z
N MET A 1 13.19 -6.69 6.70
CA MET A 1 11.73 -6.78 6.86
C MET A 1 11.07 -6.95 5.49
N ILE A 2 10.10 -7.82 5.38
CA ILE A 2 9.45 -8.11 4.09
C ILE A 2 8.20 -7.28 3.92
N CYS A 3 8.15 -6.51 2.83
CA CYS A 3 6.96 -5.75 2.47
C CYS A 3 5.84 -6.71 2.06
N GLU A 4 4.65 -6.52 2.62
CA GLU A 4 3.52 -7.43 2.35
C GLU A 4 2.95 -7.29 0.92
N LEU A 5 3.28 -6.22 0.21
CA LEU A 5 2.84 -6.02 -1.17
C LEU A 5 3.89 -6.42 -2.21
N CYS A 6 5.08 -5.78 -2.17
CA CYS A 6 6.10 -6.06 -3.18
C CYS A 6 7.01 -7.23 -2.82
N GLU A 7 6.95 -7.68 -1.59
CA GLU A 7 7.70 -8.83 -1.07
C GLU A 7 9.22 -8.64 -1.05
N ARG A 8 9.71 -7.41 -1.21
CA ARG A 8 11.13 -7.11 -1.09
C ARG A 8 11.53 -7.03 0.38
N ASP A 9 12.77 -7.44 0.66
CA ASP A 9 13.35 -7.29 2.00
C ASP A 9 13.92 -5.87 2.13
N VAL A 10 13.22 -5.05 2.89
CA VAL A 10 13.53 -3.62 3.06
C VAL A 10 13.96 -3.34 4.49
N ALA A 11 14.67 -2.21 4.68
CA ALA A 11 15.15 -1.81 6.00
C ALA A 11 14.01 -1.37 6.92
N GLU A 12 12.98 -0.73 6.37
CA GLU A 12 11.87 -0.19 7.14
C GLU A 12 10.54 -0.45 6.47
N LEU A 13 9.51 -0.67 7.29
CA LEU A 13 8.13 -0.80 6.84
C LEU A 13 7.29 0.31 7.44
N THR A 14 6.24 0.69 6.74
CA THR A 14 5.24 1.63 7.24
C THR A 14 3.93 0.87 7.46
N VAL A 15 3.10 1.37 8.37
CA VAL A 15 1.78 0.79 8.62
C VAL A 15 0.76 1.49 7.75
N HIS A 16 0.11 0.72 6.88
CA HIS A 16 -0.98 1.20 6.04
C HIS A 16 -2.31 0.71 6.59
N HIS A 17 -3.22 1.65 6.88
CA HIS A 17 -4.57 1.30 7.30
C HIS A 17 -5.39 0.94 6.06
N LEU A 18 -5.80 -0.32 5.96
CA LEU A 18 -6.58 -0.81 4.81
C LEU A 18 -7.93 -0.11 4.70
N ILE A 19 -8.50 0.29 5.83
CA ILE A 19 -9.62 1.21 5.88
C ILE A 19 -9.10 2.50 6.50
N PRO A 20 -9.08 3.64 5.76
CA PRO A 20 -8.58 4.90 6.33
C PRO A 20 -9.31 5.27 7.62
N LYS A 21 -8.56 5.79 8.59
CA LYS A 21 -9.12 6.11 9.92
C LYS A 21 -10.37 7.00 9.85
N GLN A 22 -10.35 7.97 8.96
CA GLN A 22 -11.49 8.88 8.81
C GLN A 22 -12.75 8.19 8.27
N LYS A 23 -12.60 7.03 7.63
CA LYS A 23 -13.72 6.22 7.13
C LYS A 23 -14.14 5.12 8.12
N ALA A 24 -13.37 4.90 9.18
CA ALA A 24 -13.61 3.86 10.17
C ALA A 24 -13.98 4.47 11.54
N LYS A 25 -14.80 5.50 11.52
CA LYS A 25 -15.11 6.31 12.72
C LYS A 25 -15.68 5.52 13.90
N ASN A 26 -16.42 4.46 13.63
CA ASN A 26 -17.08 3.67 14.67
C ASN A 26 -16.32 2.40 15.03
N GLN A 27 -15.11 2.21 14.45
CA GLN A 27 -14.30 1.04 14.73
C GLN A 27 -13.22 1.39 15.76
N LYS A 28 -12.95 0.43 16.65
CA LYS A 28 -11.84 0.56 17.58
C LYS A 28 -10.53 0.49 16.79
N PRO A 29 -9.49 1.28 17.15
CA PRO A 29 -8.22 1.27 16.44
C PRO A 29 -7.62 -0.13 16.27
N GLU A 30 -7.71 -0.98 17.29
CA GLU A 30 -7.15 -2.34 17.24
C GLU A 30 -7.91 -3.28 16.31
N THR A 31 -9.11 -2.93 15.85
CA THR A 31 -9.90 -3.77 14.93
C THR A 31 -9.78 -3.31 13.48
N ILE A 32 -9.14 -2.17 13.22
CA ILE A 32 -8.94 -1.70 11.86
C ILE A 32 -7.82 -2.52 11.21
N PRO A 33 -8.09 -3.19 10.06
CA PRO A 33 -7.05 -4.00 9.43
C PRO A 33 -5.92 -3.13 8.90
N THR A 34 -4.68 -3.60 9.07
CA THR A 34 -3.48 -2.90 8.62
C THR A 34 -2.60 -3.82 7.80
N ALA A 35 -1.67 -3.21 7.06
CA ALA A 35 -0.64 -3.93 6.32
C ALA A 35 0.71 -3.26 6.56
N ASN A 36 1.75 -4.06 6.67
CA ASN A 36 3.12 -3.55 6.80
C ASN A 36 3.76 -3.52 5.43
N ILE A 37 3.96 -2.34 4.88
CA ILE A 37 4.41 -2.16 3.52
C ILE A 37 5.55 -1.13 3.45
N CYS A 38 6.37 -1.24 2.41
CA CYS A 38 7.47 -0.29 2.24
C CYS A 38 6.94 1.08 1.81
N SER A 39 7.76 2.11 1.98
CA SER A 39 7.36 3.48 1.68
C SER A 39 6.97 3.68 0.21
N ALA A 40 7.63 2.97 -0.71
CA ALA A 40 7.30 3.07 -2.14
C ALA A 40 5.89 2.56 -2.43
N CYS A 41 5.52 1.39 -1.88
CA CYS A 41 4.17 0.84 -2.02
C CYS A 41 3.13 1.77 -1.38
N HIS A 42 3.43 2.29 -0.19
CA HIS A 42 2.52 3.17 0.53
C HIS A 42 2.22 4.44 -0.26
N ARG A 43 3.27 5.06 -0.81
CA ARG A 43 3.10 6.26 -1.64
C ARG A 43 2.32 5.98 -2.91
N GLN A 44 2.56 4.83 -3.56
CA GLN A 44 1.85 4.45 -4.78
C GLN A 44 0.35 4.27 -4.52
N ILE A 45 0.00 3.63 -3.43
CA ILE A 45 -1.41 3.44 -3.05
C ILE A 45 -2.12 4.80 -2.94
N HIS A 46 -1.53 5.73 -2.18
CA HIS A 46 -2.15 7.04 -1.97
C HIS A 46 -2.06 7.96 -3.19
N SER A 47 -1.20 7.62 -4.14
CA SER A 47 -1.13 8.31 -5.43
C SER A 47 -2.23 7.87 -6.39
N LEU A 48 -2.61 6.59 -6.34
CA LEU A 48 -3.60 6.01 -7.24
C LEU A 48 -5.04 6.11 -6.72
N PHE A 49 -5.22 6.02 -5.41
CA PHE A 49 -6.55 5.88 -4.81
C PHE A 49 -6.77 6.89 -3.70
N ASP A 50 -7.94 7.52 -3.70
CA ASP A 50 -8.33 8.36 -2.58
C ASP A 50 -8.87 7.49 -1.42
N ASN A 51 -9.12 8.12 -0.28
CA ASN A 51 -9.56 7.39 0.92
C ASN A 51 -10.91 6.71 0.75
N THR A 52 -11.80 7.29 -0.06
CA THR A 52 -13.11 6.70 -0.32
C THR A 52 -12.98 5.41 -1.11
N ARG A 53 -12.16 5.42 -2.18
CA ARG A 53 -11.92 4.21 -2.96
C ARG A 53 -11.21 3.14 -2.14
N LEU A 54 -10.24 3.53 -1.31
CA LEU A 54 -9.54 2.58 -0.46
C LEU A 54 -10.51 1.86 0.48
N SER A 55 -11.43 2.59 1.10
CA SER A 55 -12.38 1.99 2.04
C SER A 55 -13.43 1.11 1.36
N GLN A 56 -13.81 1.43 0.12
CA GLN A 56 -14.88 0.73 -0.59
C GLN A 56 -14.39 -0.39 -1.49
N GLU A 57 -13.26 -0.19 -2.17
CA GLU A 57 -12.80 -1.11 -3.22
C GLU A 57 -11.49 -1.82 -2.89
N PHE A 58 -10.62 -1.21 -2.09
CA PHE A 58 -9.25 -1.72 -1.85
C PHE A 58 -8.94 -1.84 -0.37
N ASN A 59 -9.86 -2.43 0.36
CA ASN A 59 -9.76 -2.57 1.82
C ASN A 59 -9.12 -3.89 2.26
N SER A 60 -8.39 -4.55 1.38
CA SER A 60 -7.60 -5.75 1.70
C SER A 60 -6.35 -5.80 0.83
N LEU A 61 -5.33 -6.54 1.30
CA LEU A 61 -4.11 -6.75 0.53
C LEU A 61 -4.40 -7.42 -0.81
N GLU A 62 -5.29 -8.39 -0.81
CA GLU A 62 -5.64 -9.14 -2.03
C GLU A 62 -6.23 -8.22 -3.09
N LYS A 63 -7.14 -7.34 -2.70
CA LYS A 63 -7.74 -6.38 -3.62
C LYS A 63 -6.72 -5.41 -4.19
N LEU A 64 -5.78 -4.95 -3.35
CA LEU A 64 -4.69 -4.08 -3.81
C LEU A 64 -3.78 -4.80 -4.79
N LYS A 65 -3.43 -6.06 -4.51
CA LYS A 65 -2.57 -6.86 -5.38
C LYS A 65 -3.22 -7.16 -6.74
N ASP A 66 -4.54 -7.31 -6.77
CA ASP A 66 -5.27 -7.66 -7.99
C ASP A 66 -5.57 -6.45 -8.87
N GLU A 67 -5.42 -5.24 -8.36
CA GLU A 67 -5.67 -4.03 -9.14
C GLU A 67 -4.62 -3.88 -10.25
N PRO A 68 -5.03 -3.66 -11.53
CA PRO A 68 -4.11 -3.66 -12.66
C PRO A 68 -2.95 -2.66 -12.57
N GLN A 69 -3.20 -1.45 -12.10
CA GLN A 69 -2.14 -0.44 -11.97
C GLN A 69 -1.17 -0.83 -10.85
N MET A 70 -1.68 -1.40 -9.77
CA MET A 70 -0.83 -1.92 -8.71
C MET A 70 -0.01 -3.11 -9.20
N GLN A 71 -0.59 -4.00 -10.00
CA GLN A 71 0.15 -5.13 -10.56
C GLN A 71 1.33 -4.68 -11.41
N LYS A 72 1.13 -3.68 -12.26
CA LYS A 72 2.21 -3.11 -13.07
C LYS A 72 3.30 -2.51 -12.19
N PHE A 73 2.90 -1.73 -11.20
CA PHE A 73 3.84 -1.11 -10.27
C PHE A 73 4.63 -2.16 -9.50
N LEU A 74 3.95 -3.16 -8.96
CA LEU A 74 4.61 -4.21 -8.18
C LEU A 74 5.59 -5.04 -9.02
N SER A 75 5.22 -5.35 -10.26
CA SER A 75 6.11 -6.06 -11.18
C SER A 75 7.39 -5.29 -11.45
N TRP A 76 7.27 -3.98 -11.65
CA TRP A 76 8.42 -3.11 -11.85
C TRP A 76 9.24 -2.99 -10.55
N LEU A 77 8.56 -2.78 -9.42
CA LEU A 77 9.22 -2.55 -8.13
C LEU A 77 10.04 -3.76 -7.67
N LYS A 78 9.57 -4.97 -7.93
CA LYS A 78 10.28 -6.20 -7.55
C LYS A 78 11.66 -6.30 -8.21
N LYS A 79 11.87 -5.60 -9.31
CA LYS A 79 13.16 -5.58 -10.02
C LYS A 79 14.10 -4.49 -9.50
N GLN A 80 13.62 -3.62 -8.61
CA GLN A 80 14.44 -2.53 -8.07
C GLN A 80 15.16 -3.00 -6.82
N ASP A 81 16.36 -2.41 -6.59
CA ASP A 81 17.16 -2.69 -5.41
C ASP A 81 16.41 -2.21 -4.15
N PRO A 82 16.12 -3.09 -3.19
CA PRO A 82 15.38 -2.69 -1.99
C PRO A 82 16.16 -1.74 -1.08
N SER A 83 17.49 -1.65 -1.24
CA SER A 83 18.30 -0.71 -0.46
C SER A 83 18.30 0.70 -1.04
N LYS A 84 17.78 0.89 -2.26
CA LYS A 84 17.72 2.19 -2.91
C LYS A 84 16.33 2.80 -2.78
N ARG A 85 16.31 4.13 -2.60
CA ARG A 85 15.06 4.87 -2.56
C ARG A 85 14.44 4.91 -3.96
N VAL A 86 13.17 4.52 -4.06
CA VAL A 86 12.42 4.51 -5.30
C VAL A 86 11.51 5.74 -5.34
N ARG A 87 11.56 6.48 -6.45
CA ARG A 87 10.63 7.59 -6.68
C ARG A 87 9.32 7.06 -7.24
N VAL A 88 8.22 7.57 -6.68
CA VAL A 88 6.87 7.26 -7.14
C VAL A 88 6.29 8.52 -7.79
N HIS A 89 5.88 8.39 -9.06
CA HIS A 89 5.24 9.49 -9.76
C HIS A 89 3.77 9.55 -9.38
N ARG A 90 3.31 10.77 -9.02
CA ARG A 90 1.90 10.96 -8.70
C ARG A 90 1.05 10.85 -9.97
N GLN A 91 -0.03 10.11 -9.87
CA GLN A 91 -1.06 10.09 -10.88
C GLN A 91 -1.93 11.33 -10.72
N ARG A 92 -2.23 12.00 -11.80
CA ARG A 92 -3.10 13.18 -11.79
C ARG A 92 -4.43 12.86 -12.43
#